data_13dfb3a6fe40e03dcc2af3ff7872082c
#
_entry.id   13dfb3a6fe40e03dcc2af3ff7872082c
#
_cell.length_a   1.000
_cell.length_b   1.000
_cell.length_c   1.000
_cell.angle_alpha   90.00
_cell.angle_beta   90.00
_cell.angle_gamma   90.00
#
_symmetry.space_group_name_H-M   'P 1'
#
loop_
_entity.id
_entity.type
_entity.pdbx_description
1 polymer ?
#
loop_
_entity_poly.entity_id
_entity_poly.type
_entity_poly.pdbx_seq_one_letter_code
_entity_poly.pdbx_strand_id
1 'polypeptide(L)'
;MMAVLAAMCMTSFTACGGDDDDDVPGQDVPGTVTYYEPCFDWGSTTDHVKAYMSGWELVEGSNDYALLYSNGRNTTTVTYAFLGSRHGLSMVTVTYITSKATYIISEIEKRYNMTLTKDDASSQKGDTVYSGNGTIGGRTIAVLLHSTGATVTVIYGIPD
;
A
#
# COMPACT_ATOMS: atom_id res chain seq x y z
N MET A 1 73.75 0.70 -10.96
CA MET A 1 72.89 -0.39 -11.44
C MET A 1 71.72 -0.47 -10.49
N MET A 2 70.57 -0.13 -11.00
CA MET A 2 69.31 0.15 -10.23
C MET A 2 68.56 -1.14 -9.98
N ALA A 3 68.23 -1.41 -8.72
CA ALA A 3 67.31 -2.45 -8.32
C ALA A 3 65.93 -1.81 -8.09
N VAL A 4 64.95 -2.17 -8.90
CA VAL A 4 63.56 -1.72 -8.82
C VAL A 4 62.83 -2.65 -7.86
N LEU A 5 62.39 -2.09 -6.73
CA LEU A 5 61.59 -2.79 -5.73
C LEU A 5 60.11 -2.64 -6.11
N ALA A 6 59.48 -3.70 -6.57
CA ALA A 6 58.04 -3.72 -6.85
C ALA A 6 57.28 -3.95 -5.53
N ALA A 7 56.66 -2.92 -5.02
CA ALA A 7 55.74 -3.01 -3.90
C ALA A 7 54.37 -3.47 -4.43
N MET A 8 53.98 -4.70 -4.09
CA MET A 8 52.62 -5.18 -4.26
C MET A 8 51.72 -4.59 -3.18
N CYS A 9 50.90 -3.63 -3.54
CA CYS A 9 49.78 -3.19 -2.72
C CYS A 9 48.65 -4.21 -2.80
N MET A 10 48.50 -5.00 -1.77
CA MET A 10 47.29 -5.78 -1.51
C MET A 10 46.21 -4.81 -0.99
N THR A 11 45.30 -4.39 -1.87
CA THR A 11 44.07 -3.73 -1.45
C THR A 11 43.10 -4.79 -0.95
N SER A 12 42.96 -4.88 0.36
CA SER A 12 41.88 -5.58 1.02
C SER A 12 40.58 -4.85 0.73
N PHE A 13 39.72 -5.45 -0.08
CA PHE A 13 38.34 -5.05 -0.21
C PHE A 13 37.62 -5.38 1.08
N THR A 14 37.50 -4.43 1.98
CA THR A 14 36.46 -4.44 3.01
C THR A 14 35.13 -4.21 2.31
N ALA A 15 34.35 -5.28 2.13
CA ALA A 15 32.96 -5.18 1.78
C ALA A 15 32.22 -4.52 2.97
N CYS A 16 32.08 -3.20 2.87
CA CYS A 16 31.16 -2.46 3.72
C CYS A 16 29.78 -2.71 3.13
N GLY A 17 29.00 -3.59 3.79
CA GLY A 17 27.57 -3.73 3.54
C GLY A 17 26.92 -2.44 4.02
N GLY A 18 26.71 -1.50 3.13
CA GLY A 18 25.78 -0.40 3.30
C GLY A 18 24.46 -0.88 2.74
N ASP A 19 23.48 -1.10 3.61
CA ASP A 19 22.07 -1.06 3.25
C ASP A 19 21.72 0.39 2.93
N ASP A 20 22.10 0.84 1.76
CA ASP A 20 21.49 2.02 1.14
C ASP A 20 20.28 1.51 0.35
N ASP A 21 19.14 1.42 1.04
CA ASP A 21 17.83 1.37 0.43
C ASP A 21 17.63 2.71 -0.31
N ASP A 22 18.21 2.81 -1.51
CA ASP A 22 17.79 3.80 -2.50
C ASP A 22 16.37 3.42 -2.93
N ASP A 23 15.38 3.97 -2.23
CA ASP A 23 13.97 3.97 -2.59
C ASP A 23 13.82 4.68 -3.95
N VAL A 24 14.03 3.93 -5.03
CA VAL A 24 13.59 4.33 -6.35
C VAL A 24 12.08 4.08 -6.40
N PRO A 25 11.23 5.15 -6.44
CA PRO A 25 9.79 4.97 -6.51
C PRO A 25 9.44 4.16 -7.77
N GLY A 26 8.95 2.94 -7.60
CA GLY A 26 8.38 2.13 -8.67
C GLY A 26 9.09 0.83 -9.04
N GLN A 27 10.15 0.40 -8.34
CA GLN A 27 10.71 -0.95 -8.53
C GLN A 27 10.34 -1.86 -7.37
N ASP A 28 9.19 -2.55 -7.49
CA ASP A 28 8.86 -3.66 -6.61
C ASP A 28 9.84 -4.81 -6.82
N VAL A 29 10.75 -5.02 -5.90
CA VAL A 29 11.58 -6.23 -5.85
C VAL A 29 10.65 -7.42 -5.57
N PRO A 30 10.75 -8.55 -6.29
CA PRO A 30 9.94 -9.72 -6.02
C PRO A 30 10.01 -10.12 -4.54
N GLY A 31 8.86 -10.05 -3.83
CA GLY A 31 8.76 -10.32 -2.39
C GLY A 31 8.75 -9.11 -1.48
N THR A 32 9.04 -7.91 -1.95
CA THR A 32 8.80 -6.64 -1.25
C THR A 32 7.40 -6.13 -1.57
N VAL A 33 6.59 -5.93 -0.54
CA VAL A 33 5.33 -5.20 -0.69
C VAL A 33 5.62 -3.72 -0.41
N THR A 34 5.19 -2.86 -1.33
CA THR A 34 5.24 -1.41 -1.14
C THR A 34 3.84 -0.93 -0.79
N TYR A 35 3.73 -0.07 0.23
CA TYR A 35 2.45 0.56 0.54
C TYR A 35 2.02 1.45 -0.62
N TYR A 36 0.80 1.26 -1.07
CA TYR A 36 0.18 2.09 -2.11
C TYR A 36 -0.73 3.15 -1.47
N GLU A 37 -0.52 4.41 -1.83
CA GLU A 37 -1.37 5.55 -1.44
C GLU A 37 -2.52 5.69 -2.44
N PRO A 38 -3.77 5.34 -2.09
CA PRO A 38 -4.88 5.50 -3.02
C PRO A 38 -5.37 6.95 -3.11
N CYS A 39 -6.24 7.22 -4.08
CA CYS A 39 -6.96 8.50 -4.17
C CYS A 39 -7.95 8.63 -3.00
N PHE A 40 -7.81 9.67 -2.20
CA PHE A 40 -8.70 9.99 -1.09
C PHE A 40 -9.46 11.32 -1.29
N ASP A 41 -9.69 11.71 -2.54
CA ASP A 41 -10.52 12.88 -2.86
C ASP A 41 -12.00 12.53 -2.70
N TRP A 42 -12.44 12.45 -1.45
CA TRP A 42 -13.77 12.01 -1.07
C TRP A 42 -14.87 12.85 -1.72
N GLY A 43 -15.84 12.18 -2.33
CA GLY A 43 -16.92 12.81 -3.09
C GLY A 43 -16.56 13.13 -4.53
N SER A 44 -15.33 12.84 -4.99
CA SER A 44 -14.94 13.00 -6.39
C SER A 44 -15.67 12.03 -7.31
N THR A 45 -15.65 12.34 -8.61
CA THR A 45 -16.28 11.54 -9.66
C THR A 45 -15.39 10.37 -10.11
N THR A 46 -16.00 9.42 -10.84
CA THR A 46 -15.26 8.32 -11.49
C THR A 46 -14.17 8.82 -12.43
N ASP A 47 -14.41 9.90 -13.18
CA ASP A 47 -13.42 10.45 -14.11
C ASP A 47 -12.20 11.03 -13.40
N HIS A 48 -12.40 11.66 -12.23
CA HIS A 48 -11.29 12.11 -11.39
C HIS A 48 -10.42 10.94 -10.94
N VAL A 49 -11.02 9.86 -10.44
CA VAL A 49 -10.29 8.67 -10.01
C VAL A 49 -9.61 7.97 -11.20
N LYS A 50 -10.24 7.90 -12.38
CA LYS A 50 -9.61 7.37 -13.60
C LYS A 50 -8.36 8.16 -13.98
N ALA A 51 -8.40 9.49 -13.88
CA ALA A 51 -7.24 10.34 -14.14
C ALA A 51 -6.10 10.08 -13.14
N TYR A 52 -6.41 9.95 -11.84
CA TYR A 52 -5.45 9.62 -10.80
C TYR A 52 -4.79 8.26 -11.06
N MET A 53 -5.56 7.26 -11.49
CA MET A 53 -5.14 5.88 -11.73
C MET A 53 -4.55 5.64 -13.12
N SER A 54 -4.14 6.67 -13.84
CA SER A 54 -3.72 6.58 -15.26
C SER A 54 -2.57 5.61 -15.56
N GLY A 55 -1.80 5.20 -14.55
CA GLY A 55 -0.72 4.20 -14.69
C GLY A 55 -1.12 2.76 -14.32
N TRP A 56 -2.39 2.54 -13.95
CA TRP A 56 -2.90 1.25 -13.50
C TRP A 56 -3.84 0.63 -14.54
N GLU A 57 -3.94 -0.68 -14.53
CA GLU A 57 -4.85 -1.43 -15.40
C GLU A 57 -6.25 -1.42 -14.81
N LEU A 58 -7.23 -0.88 -15.55
CA LEU A 58 -8.64 -0.95 -15.19
C LEU A 58 -9.14 -2.37 -15.49
N VAL A 59 -9.63 -3.05 -14.47
CA VAL A 59 -10.11 -4.44 -14.59
C VAL A 59 -11.51 -4.46 -15.22
N GLU A 60 -11.74 -5.43 -16.10
CA GLU A 60 -13.03 -5.68 -16.74
C GLU A 60 -14.14 -5.90 -15.70
N GLY A 61 -15.32 -5.37 -15.94
CA GLY A 61 -16.45 -5.39 -15.00
C GLY A 61 -16.55 -4.15 -14.13
N SER A 62 -15.60 -3.23 -14.19
CA SER A 62 -15.72 -1.89 -13.60
C SER A 62 -16.91 -1.13 -14.20
N ASN A 63 -17.59 -0.33 -13.38
CA ASN A 63 -18.76 0.46 -13.77
C ASN A 63 -18.79 1.80 -13.02
N ASP A 64 -19.84 2.59 -13.20
CA ASP A 64 -19.96 3.93 -12.59
C ASP A 64 -20.11 3.92 -11.06
N TYR A 65 -20.35 2.76 -10.46
CA TYR A 65 -20.47 2.59 -9.00
C TYR A 65 -19.21 2.02 -8.36
N ALA A 66 -18.38 1.32 -9.15
CA ALA A 66 -17.14 0.73 -8.68
C ALA A 66 -16.09 0.62 -9.79
N LEU A 67 -14.89 1.14 -9.52
CA LEU A 67 -13.72 1.00 -10.37
C LEU A 67 -12.72 0.08 -9.67
N LEU A 68 -12.32 -1.00 -10.34
CA LEU A 68 -11.28 -1.92 -9.87
C LEU A 68 -10.02 -1.76 -10.72
N TYR A 69 -8.90 -1.58 -10.07
CA TYR A 69 -7.58 -1.45 -10.70
C TYR A 69 -6.61 -2.51 -10.21
N SER A 70 -5.71 -2.92 -11.10
CA SER A 70 -4.57 -3.78 -10.80
C SER A 70 -3.26 -3.08 -11.16
N ASN A 71 -2.19 -3.33 -10.39
CA ASN A 71 -0.85 -2.79 -10.68
C ASN A 71 -0.12 -3.51 -11.83
N GLY A 72 -0.82 -4.29 -12.65
CA GLY A 72 -0.25 -5.04 -13.77
C GLY A 72 0.62 -6.25 -13.38
N ARG A 73 1.00 -6.38 -12.11
CA ARG A 73 1.70 -7.54 -11.53
C ARG A 73 0.77 -8.40 -10.68
N ASN A 74 -0.49 -8.01 -10.54
CA ASN A 74 -1.50 -8.64 -9.69
C ASN A 74 -1.09 -8.81 -8.21
N THR A 75 -0.15 -8.00 -7.72
CA THR A 75 0.28 -8.01 -6.32
C THR A 75 -0.49 -7.03 -5.45
N THR A 76 -1.10 -6.01 -6.09
CA THR A 76 -1.94 -5.02 -5.42
C THR A 76 -3.14 -4.69 -6.31
N THR A 77 -4.32 -4.71 -5.73
CA THR A 77 -5.55 -4.24 -6.37
C THR A 77 -6.18 -3.14 -5.56
N VAL A 78 -6.84 -2.20 -6.24
CA VAL A 78 -7.54 -1.08 -5.59
C VAL A 78 -8.95 -1.00 -6.14
N THR A 79 -9.93 -1.01 -5.25
CA THR A 79 -11.34 -0.79 -5.59
C THR A 79 -11.79 0.55 -5.04
N TYR A 80 -12.36 1.38 -5.89
CA TYR A 80 -13.01 2.63 -5.54
C TYR A 80 -14.51 2.48 -5.66
N ALA A 81 -15.27 2.74 -4.60
CA ALA A 81 -16.74 2.68 -4.63
C ALA A 81 -17.36 4.07 -4.51
N PHE A 82 -18.34 4.33 -5.37
CA PHE A 82 -19.07 5.58 -5.52
C PHE A 82 -20.50 5.37 -5.07
N LEU A 83 -20.75 5.58 -3.78
CA LEU A 83 -22.03 5.31 -3.13
C LEU A 83 -22.79 6.62 -2.88
N GLY A 84 -24.08 6.46 -2.56
CA GLY A 84 -24.97 7.57 -2.26
C GLY A 84 -25.59 8.24 -3.49
N SER A 85 -26.48 9.20 -3.25
CA SER A 85 -27.30 9.84 -4.28
C SER A 85 -26.52 10.70 -5.28
N ARG A 86 -25.26 11.05 -4.96
CA ARG A 86 -24.39 11.86 -5.81
C ARG A 86 -23.31 11.05 -6.52
N HIS A 87 -23.27 9.73 -6.31
CA HIS A 87 -22.25 8.83 -6.87
C HIS A 87 -20.80 9.37 -6.66
N GLY A 88 -20.52 9.93 -5.48
CA GLY A 88 -19.20 10.40 -5.12
C GLY A 88 -18.38 9.31 -4.46
N LEU A 89 -17.03 9.40 -4.57
CA LEU A 89 -16.11 8.48 -3.91
C LEU A 89 -16.38 8.43 -2.41
N SER A 90 -16.72 7.26 -1.89
CA SER A 90 -17.12 7.05 -0.49
C SER A 90 -16.39 5.90 0.21
N MET A 91 -15.81 4.98 -0.56
CA MET A 91 -15.04 3.87 -0.01
C MET A 91 -13.88 3.52 -0.94
N VAL A 92 -12.75 3.18 -0.35
CA VAL A 92 -11.58 2.65 -1.04
C VAL A 92 -11.16 1.34 -0.38
N THR A 93 -10.94 0.31 -1.18
CA THR A 93 -10.41 -0.96 -0.70
C THR A 93 -9.10 -1.26 -1.42
N VAL A 94 -8.03 -1.51 -0.66
CA VAL A 94 -6.73 -1.93 -1.20
C VAL A 94 -6.44 -3.33 -0.73
N THR A 95 -6.17 -4.23 -1.66
CA THR A 95 -5.77 -5.61 -1.34
C THR A 95 -4.34 -5.85 -1.81
N TYR A 96 -3.49 -6.26 -0.89
CA TYR A 96 -2.10 -6.64 -1.12
C TYR A 96 -1.96 -8.16 -1.04
N ILE A 97 -1.27 -8.78 -1.99
CA ILE A 97 -0.86 -10.19 -1.88
C ILE A 97 0.44 -10.23 -1.08
N THR A 98 0.31 -10.36 0.23
CA THR A 98 1.42 -10.34 1.18
C THR A 98 1.04 -10.90 2.54
N SER A 99 2.01 -11.44 3.26
CA SER A 99 1.90 -11.79 4.68
C SER A 99 2.37 -10.68 5.62
N LYS A 100 2.79 -9.51 5.09
CA LYS A 100 3.42 -8.43 5.87
C LYS A 100 2.38 -7.43 6.42
N ALA A 101 1.37 -7.92 7.14
CA ALA A 101 0.32 -7.05 7.71
C ALA A 101 0.88 -5.96 8.64
N THR A 102 1.89 -6.27 9.45
CA THR A 102 2.52 -5.31 10.36
C THR A 102 3.17 -4.13 9.65
N TYR A 103 3.76 -4.36 8.47
CA TYR A 103 4.30 -3.30 7.64
C TYR A 103 3.18 -2.37 7.13
N ILE A 104 2.10 -2.92 6.57
CA ILE A 104 0.96 -2.12 6.10
C ILE A 104 0.32 -1.33 7.23
N ILE A 105 0.15 -1.94 8.42
CA ILE A 105 -0.35 -1.25 9.62
C ILE A 105 0.55 -0.05 9.97
N SER A 106 1.85 -0.28 10.07
CA SER A 106 2.83 0.77 10.41
C SER A 106 2.79 1.94 9.43
N GLU A 107 2.68 1.66 8.11
CA GLU A 107 2.56 2.70 7.10
C GLU A 107 1.28 3.53 7.25
N ILE A 108 0.14 2.88 7.52
CA ILE A 108 -1.14 3.55 7.75
C ILE A 108 -1.07 4.45 8.99
N GLU A 109 -0.62 3.89 10.12
CA GLU A 109 -0.53 4.60 11.40
C GLU A 109 0.38 5.83 11.29
N LYS A 110 1.55 5.67 10.66
CA LYS A 110 2.52 6.74 10.46
C LYS A 110 2.01 7.84 9.55
N ARG A 111 1.39 7.48 8.40
CA ARG A 111 0.95 8.45 7.39
C ARG A 111 -0.24 9.27 7.84
N TYR A 112 -1.18 8.63 8.53
CA TYR A 112 -2.46 9.27 8.90
C TYR A 112 -2.55 9.63 10.38
N ASN A 113 -1.44 9.44 11.13
CA ASN A 113 -1.37 9.73 12.57
C ASN A 113 -2.56 9.13 13.33
N MET A 114 -2.80 7.84 13.11
CA MET A 114 -3.88 7.06 13.71
C MET A 114 -3.33 5.78 14.34
N THR A 115 -4.16 5.09 15.12
CA THR A 115 -3.83 3.78 15.68
C THR A 115 -4.84 2.74 15.20
N LEU A 116 -4.34 1.60 14.72
CA LEU A 116 -5.15 0.44 14.39
C LEU A 116 -5.12 -0.56 15.54
N THR A 117 -6.27 -0.80 16.14
CA THR A 117 -6.41 -1.73 17.26
C THR A 117 -6.91 -3.08 16.75
N LYS A 118 -6.27 -4.16 17.22
CA LYS A 118 -6.70 -5.52 16.90
C LYS A 118 -8.08 -5.78 17.51
N ASP A 119 -8.99 -6.28 16.69
CA ASP A 119 -10.30 -6.76 17.12
C ASP A 119 -10.24 -8.28 17.34
N ASP A 120 -10.08 -8.68 18.61
CA ASP A 120 -10.00 -10.10 18.96
C ASP A 120 -11.35 -10.83 18.82
N ALA A 121 -12.47 -10.12 18.86
CA ALA A 121 -13.80 -10.71 18.68
C ALA A 121 -14.07 -11.08 17.22
N SER A 122 -13.57 -10.28 16.29
CA SER A 122 -13.69 -10.51 14.84
C SER A 122 -12.53 -11.33 14.25
N SER A 123 -11.46 -11.55 15.02
CA SER A 123 -10.30 -12.33 14.58
C SER A 123 -10.54 -13.82 14.80
N GLN A 124 -10.16 -14.65 13.82
CA GLN A 124 -10.23 -16.11 13.90
C GLN A 124 -8.85 -16.72 13.67
N LYS A 125 -8.71 -18.04 13.83
CA LYS A 125 -7.45 -18.73 13.60
C LYS A 125 -7.01 -18.57 12.14
N GLY A 126 -5.90 -17.85 11.93
CA GLY A 126 -5.35 -17.55 10.60
C GLY A 126 -5.80 -16.21 10.02
N ASP A 127 -6.85 -15.59 10.58
CA ASP A 127 -7.38 -14.31 10.15
C ASP A 127 -7.30 -13.29 11.28
N THR A 128 -6.79 -12.12 10.99
CA THR A 128 -6.69 -11.05 12.00
C THR A 128 -7.33 -9.78 11.47
N VAL A 129 -8.16 -9.15 12.29
CA VAL A 129 -8.85 -7.90 11.98
C VAL A 129 -8.30 -6.79 12.86
N TYR A 130 -8.07 -5.63 12.26
CA TYR A 130 -7.70 -4.39 12.94
C TYR A 130 -8.66 -3.28 12.51
N SER A 131 -8.96 -2.38 13.41
CA SER A 131 -9.80 -1.21 13.11
C SER A 131 -9.29 0.05 13.76
N GLY A 132 -9.62 1.19 13.18
CA GLY A 132 -9.29 2.51 13.71
C GLY A 132 -10.01 3.61 12.96
N ASN A 133 -9.90 4.83 13.49
CA ASN A 133 -10.45 6.01 12.84
C ASN A 133 -9.36 7.09 12.78
N GLY A 134 -9.38 7.87 11.70
CA GLY A 134 -8.44 8.96 11.51
C GLY A 134 -8.97 10.00 10.54
N THR A 135 -8.17 11.03 10.27
CA THR A 135 -8.50 12.05 9.27
C THR A 135 -7.67 11.80 8.02
N ILE A 136 -8.33 11.48 6.90
CA ILE A 136 -7.70 11.20 5.62
C ILE A 136 -8.43 12.01 4.54
N GLY A 137 -7.69 12.77 3.72
CA GLY A 137 -8.30 13.62 2.68
C GLY A 137 -9.25 14.68 3.27
N GLY A 138 -8.97 15.16 4.49
CA GLY A 138 -9.78 16.18 5.19
C GLY A 138 -11.10 15.67 5.76
N ARG A 139 -11.34 14.35 5.81
CA ARG A 139 -12.55 13.74 6.38
C ARG A 139 -12.21 12.72 7.46
N THR A 140 -13.12 12.54 8.41
CA THR A 140 -13.05 11.42 9.34
C THR A 140 -13.36 10.13 8.57
N ILE A 141 -12.45 9.17 8.66
CA ILE A 141 -12.51 7.90 7.93
C ILE A 141 -12.38 6.77 8.94
N ALA A 142 -13.23 5.76 8.80
CA ALA A 142 -13.05 4.46 9.43
C ALA A 142 -12.09 3.61 8.58
N VAL A 143 -11.15 2.95 9.21
CA VAL A 143 -10.20 2.03 8.56
C VAL A 143 -10.41 0.64 9.16
N LEU A 144 -10.61 -0.35 8.29
CA LEU A 144 -10.65 -1.75 8.64
C LEU A 144 -9.54 -2.47 7.87
N LEU A 145 -8.70 -3.22 8.56
CA LEU A 145 -7.68 -4.06 7.96
C LEU A 145 -7.95 -5.52 8.31
N HIS A 146 -8.01 -6.36 7.28
CA HIS A 146 -8.13 -7.80 7.41
C HIS A 146 -6.90 -8.50 6.82
N SER A 147 -6.26 -9.36 7.59
CA SER A 147 -5.10 -10.15 7.17
C SER A 147 -5.41 -11.63 7.28
N THR A 148 -5.18 -12.38 6.19
CA THR A 148 -5.37 -13.84 6.10
C THR A 148 -4.05 -14.62 6.10
N GLY A 149 -2.94 -13.98 6.42
CA GLY A 149 -1.61 -14.58 6.32
C GLY A 149 -1.04 -14.66 4.89
N ALA A 150 -1.86 -14.58 3.85
CA ALA A 150 -1.45 -14.52 2.45
C ALA A 150 -1.84 -13.21 1.77
N THR A 151 -2.85 -12.53 2.30
CA THR A 151 -3.35 -11.25 1.79
C THR A 151 -3.59 -10.28 2.94
N VAL A 152 -3.46 -8.99 2.64
CA VAL A 152 -3.87 -7.91 3.53
C VAL A 152 -4.84 -7.03 2.75
N THR A 153 -6.07 -6.92 3.25
CA THR A 153 -7.09 -6.05 2.68
C THR A 153 -7.35 -4.89 3.63
N VAL A 154 -7.26 -3.67 3.12
CA VAL A 154 -7.53 -2.44 3.87
C VAL A 154 -8.74 -1.76 3.25
N ILE A 155 -9.73 -1.45 4.07
CA ILE A 155 -10.95 -0.73 3.68
C ILE A 155 -10.93 0.62 4.35
N TYR A 156 -11.03 1.68 3.57
CA TYR A 156 -11.19 3.06 4.01
C TYR A 156 -12.62 3.50 3.66
N GLY A 157 -13.38 3.95 4.61
CA GLY A 157 -14.76 4.36 4.40
C GLY A 157 -15.14 5.58 5.21
N ILE A 158 -16.02 6.41 4.66
CA ILE A 158 -16.64 7.51 5.41
C ILE A 158 -17.65 6.85 6.35
N PRO A 159 -17.54 7.02 7.69
CA PRO A 159 -18.55 6.50 8.59
C PRO A 159 -19.89 7.21 8.37
N ASP A 160 -20.98 6.48 8.54
CA ASP A 160 -22.36 6.99 8.46
C ASP A 160 -22.67 8.02 9.56
#